data_2bbc9647e1c24c0c8d32a59491d09a69
#
_entry.id   2bbc9647e1c24c0c8d32a59491d09a69
#
_cell.length_a   1.000
_cell.length_b   1.000
_cell.length_c   1.000
_cell.angle_alpha   90.00
_cell.angle_beta   90.00
_cell.angle_gamma   90.00
#
_symmetry.space_group_name_H-M   'P 1'
#
loop_
_entity.id
_entity.type
_entity.pdbx_description
1 polymer ?
#
loop_
_entity_poly.entity_id
_entity_poly.type
_entity_poly.pdbx_seq_one_letter_code
_entity_poly.pdbx_strand_id
1 'polypeptide(L)'
;VLALAPRRGPRSTKFSSGQVAIAGGSRGLTGAVRMASLAAIRAGAGYATVAVPADLETVFEIAQPEVMSVGCPGGDGCLVPASEKAVLRTFERAAAGIFGPGLGKDPGSFELARSVVAKIEAPLVIDADGLNAFAGRLGELASRSAPTILTPHAGELGRLLEKDPDEIGAHRLASAREAAREAGAVVVLKGDDTIVTDGTRVAVNAISAPALATAGTGDVLSGMTAALLARGLEPFAAACAAVIAHARAGREAATRVGAPESVIAGDVIDSIPPAIRPDGPVE
;
A
#
# COMPACT_ATOMS: atom_id res chain seq x y z
N VAL A 1 17.93 6.12 -3.83
CA VAL A 1 16.89 6.07 -2.77
C VAL A 1 16.94 4.79 -1.95
N LEU A 2 17.11 3.59 -2.53
CA LEU A 2 17.19 2.32 -1.76
C LEU A 2 18.32 2.29 -0.72
N ALA A 3 19.42 2.99 -0.96
CA ALA A 3 20.51 3.13 -0.01
C ALA A 3 20.14 3.94 1.25
N LEU A 4 19.07 4.74 1.21
CA LEU A 4 18.59 5.52 2.35
C LEU A 4 17.83 4.67 3.36
N ALA A 5 17.36 3.47 2.98
CA ALA A 5 16.60 2.60 3.86
C ALA A 5 17.51 2.04 4.98
N PRO A 6 17.21 2.29 6.27
CA PRO A 6 17.99 1.75 7.38
C PRO A 6 18.09 0.23 7.29
N ARG A 7 19.27 -0.31 7.50
CA ARG A 7 19.52 -1.76 7.49
C ARG A 7 19.55 -2.33 8.89
N ARG A 8 19.14 -3.58 9.03
CA ARG A 8 19.25 -4.28 10.32
C ARG A 8 20.73 -4.55 10.63
N GLY A 9 21.14 -4.19 11.83
CA GLY A 9 22.46 -4.50 12.39
C GLY A 9 22.34 -5.48 13.56
N PRO A 10 23.46 -5.82 14.20
CA PRO A 10 23.49 -6.82 15.29
C PRO A 10 22.57 -6.52 16.48
N ARG A 11 22.23 -5.24 16.70
CA ARG A 11 21.36 -4.80 17.81
C ARG A 11 19.92 -4.53 17.37
N SER A 12 19.56 -4.83 16.13
CA SER A 12 18.20 -4.62 15.65
C SER A 12 17.22 -5.58 16.31
N THR A 13 16.04 -5.05 16.62
CA THR A 13 14.89 -5.79 17.14
C THR A 13 13.72 -5.66 16.17
N LYS A 14 12.67 -6.45 16.35
CA LYS A 14 11.44 -6.26 15.60
C LYS A 14 10.85 -4.87 15.79
N PHE A 15 11.04 -4.25 16.93
CA PHE A 15 10.54 -2.90 17.23
C PHE A 15 11.33 -1.80 16.52
N SER A 16 12.67 -1.96 16.37
CA SER A 16 13.50 -0.98 15.67
C SER A 16 13.27 -0.92 14.15
N SER A 17 12.64 -1.97 13.59
CA SER A 17 12.25 -2.01 12.17
C SER A 17 10.80 -1.57 11.94
N GLY A 18 10.08 -1.21 13.00
CA GLY A 18 8.73 -0.68 12.99
C GLY A 18 7.64 -1.73 12.74
N GLN A 19 6.45 -1.46 13.26
CA GLN A 19 5.22 -2.20 12.97
C GLN A 19 4.55 -1.59 11.74
N VAL A 20 4.04 -2.45 10.86
CA VAL A 20 3.07 -2.06 9.83
C VAL A 20 1.68 -2.57 10.24
N ALA A 21 0.72 -1.65 10.41
CA ALA A 21 -0.68 -1.99 10.61
C ALA A 21 -1.44 -1.93 9.28
N ILE A 22 -2.31 -2.89 9.01
CA ILE A 22 -3.09 -2.95 7.78
C ILE A 22 -4.56 -3.12 8.14
N ALA A 23 -5.45 -2.32 7.57
CA ALA A 23 -6.88 -2.52 7.68
C ALA A 23 -7.51 -2.71 6.30
N GLY A 24 -8.32 -3.74 6.17
CA GLY A 24 -8.97 -4.10 4.92
C GLY A 24 -9.46 -5.54 4.95
N GLY A 25 -9.59 -6.11 3.78
CA GLY A 25 -10.14 -7.45 3.61
C GLY A 25 -11.66 -7.45 3.74
N SER A 26 -12.29 -8.20 2.88
CA SER A 26 -13.70 -8.51 2.94
C SER A 26 -13.94 -9.89 2.34
N ARG A 27 -15.19 -10.38 2.44
CA ARG A 27 -15.57 -11.66 1.84
C ARG A 27 -15.25 -11.68 0.33
N GLY A 28 -14.44 -12.66 -0.08
CA GLY A 28 -13.95 -12.78 -1.46
C GLY A 28 -12.70 -11.96 -1.79
N LEU A 29 -12.25 -11.04 -0.91
CA LEU A 29 -11.10 -10.15 -1.13
C LEU A 29 -10.01 -10.28 -0.04
N THR A 30 -9.97 -11.38 0.70
CA THR A 30 -8.99 -11.62 1.78
C THR A 30 -7.55 -11.65 1.27
N GLY A 31 -7.33 -12.00 0.00
CA GLY A 31 -6.02 -12.08 -0.63
C GLY A 31 -5.24 -10.77 -0.64
N ALA A 32 -5.93 -9.63 -0.81
CA ALA A 32 -5.30 -8.31 -0.90
C ALA A 32 -4.53 -7.94 0.39
N VAL A 33 -5.17 -8.05 1.55
CA VAL A 33 -4.52 -7.80 2.85
C VAL A 33 -3.36 -8.76 3.09
N ARG A 34 -3.53 -10.03 2.68
CA ARG A 34 -2.47 -11.04 2.82
C ARG A 34 -1.24 -10.70 1.98
N MET A 35 -1.43 -10.30 0.72
CA MET A 35 -0.33 -9.88 -0.16
C MET A 35 0.36 -8.62 0.38
N ALA A 36 -0.38 -7.61 0.81
CA ALA A 36 0.16 -6.38 1.38
C ALA A 36 0.99 -6.66 2.65
N SER A 37 0.46 -7.47 3.58
CA SER A 37 1.13 -7.78 4.84
C SER A 37 2.41 -8.60 4.65
N LEU A 38 2.38 -9.61 3.77
CA LEU A 38 3.56 -10.41 3.48
C LEU A 38 4.62 -9.60 2.74
N ALA A 39 4.21 -8.73 1.80
CA ALA A 39 5.11 -7.82 1.12
C ALA A 39 5.78 -6.85 2.11
N ALA A 40 5.05 -6.33 3.11
CA ALA A 40 5.62 -5.49 4.16
C ALA A 40 6.70 -6.24 4.96
N ILE A 41 6.45 -7.48 5.36
CA ILE A 41 7.45 -8.32 6.05
C ILE A 41 8.68 -8.54 5.17
N ARG A 42 8.49 -8.93 3.90
CA ARG A 42 9.59 -9.17 2.94
C ARG A 42 10.38 -7.90 2.62
N ALA A 43 9.73 -6.73 2.66
CA ALA A 43 10.40 -5.42 2.51
C ALA A 43 11.09 -4.92 3.79
N GLY A 44 11.04 -5.69 4.88
CA GLY A 44 11.83 -5.46 6.08
C GLY A 44 11.11 -4.79 7.23
N ALA A 45 9.78 -4.73 7.23
CA ALA A 45 9.02 -4.38 8.45
C ALA A 45 9.41 -5.32 9.60
N GLY A 46 9.36 -4.80 10.82
CA GLY A 46 9.68 -5.59 12.01
C GLY A 46 8.65 -6.67 12.28
N TYR A 47 7.39 -6.31 12.10
CA TYR A 47 6.21 -7.18 12.15
C TYR A 47 5.02 -6.48 11.50
N ALA A 48 3.99 -7.25 11.17
CA ALA A 48 2.75 -6.75 10.63
C ALA A 48 1.55 -7.21 11.47
N THR A 49 0.53 -6.37 11.58
CA THR A 49 -0.74 -6.69 12.21
C THR A 49 -1.88 -6.28 11.27
N VAL A 50 -2.82 -7.18 11.03
CA VAL A 50 -3.96 -6.91 10.15
C VAL A 50 -5.25 -6.77 10.97
N ALA A 51 -6.01 -5.70 10.72
CA ALA A 51 -7.37 -5.50 11.23
C ALA A 51 -8.35 -5.93 10.14
N VAL A 52 -9.09 -6.99 10.39
CA VAL A 52 -9.94 -7.67 9.40
C VAL A 52 -11.33 -7.97 10.00
N PRO A 53 -12.37 -8.23 9.19
CA PRO A 53 -13.66 -8.66 9.73
C PRO A 53 -13.51 -9.90 10.63
N ALA A 54 -14.14 -9.89 11.82
CA ALA A 54 -13.97 -10.94 12.82
C ALA A 54 -14.39 -12.33 12.31
N ASP A 55 -15.40 -12.41 11.46
CA ASP A 55 -15.86 -13.67 10.85
C ASP A 55 -14.92 -14.22 9.78
N LEU A 56 -13.89 -13.45 9.37
CA LEU A 56 -12.84 -13.86 8.45
C LEU A 56 -11.46 -14.02 9.10
N GLU A 57 -11.30 -13.70 10.39
CA GLU A 57 -10.00 -13.69 11.08
C GLU A 57 -9.26 -15.02 10.97
N THR A 58 -9.95 -16.14 11.18
CA THR A 58 -9.37 -17.49 11.07
C THR A 58 -8.73 -17.77 9.70
N VAL A 59 -9.26 -17.17 8.62
CA VAL A 59 -8.65 -17.29 7.28
C VAL A 59 -7.25 -16.69 7.27
N PHE A 60 -7.04 -15.58 7.97
CA PHE A 60 -5.73 -14.91 8.02
C PHE A 60 -4.77 -15.67 8.93
N GLU A 61 -5.21 -16.13 10.10
CA GLU A 61 -4.39 -16.90 11.03
C GLU A 61 -3.83 -18.20 10.40
N ILE A 62 -4.69 -18.95 9.70
CA ILE A 62 -4.28 -20.18 9.02
C ILE A 62 -3.34 -19.90 7.84
N ALA A 63 -3.62 -18.83 7.08
CA ALA A 63 -2.93 -18.60 5.82
C ALA A 63 -1.59 -17.86 5.96
N GLN A 64 -1.36 -17.15 7.08
CA GLN A 64 -0.17 -16.33 7.29
C GLN A 64 0.27 -16.32 8.76
N PRO A 65 0.95 -17.36 9.23
CA PRO A 65 1.36 -17.46 10.64
C PRO A 65 2.39 -16.40 11.05
N GLU A 66 3.04 -15.72 10.10
CA GLU A 66 3.99 -14.63 10.37
C GLU A 66 3.31 -13.27 10.63
N VAL A 67 2.01 -13.15 10.40
CA VAL A 67 1.24 -11.90 10.51
C VAL A 67 0.22 -12.04 11.63
N MET A 68 0.21 -11.08 12.56
CA MET A 68 -0.81 -11.04 13.61
C MET A 68 -2.13 -10.53 13.05
N SER A 69 -3.26 -11.08 13.51
CA SER A 69 -4.59 -10.63 13.14
C SER A 69 -5.35 -10.03 14.33
N VAL A 70 -6.29 -9.18 14.04
CA VAL A 70 -7.27 -8.61 14.97
C VAL A 70 -8.63 -8.66 14.29
N GLY A 71 -9.49 -9.51 14.80
CA GLY A 71 -10.90 -9.60 14.37
C GLY A 71 -11.68 -8.35 14.81
N CYS A 72 -12.09 -7.54 13.85
CA CYS A 72 -12.87 -6.34 14.10
C CYS A 72 -14.37 -6.67 14.06
N PRO A 73 -15.18 -6.22 15.04
CA PRO A 73 -16.61 -6.41 15.00
C PRO A 73 -17.20 -5.72 13.77
N GLY A 74 -18.07 -6.42 13.07
CA GLY A 74 -18.64 -5.94 11.82
C GLY A 74 -19.78 -6.83 11.38
N GLY A 75 -20.22 -6.72 10.16
CA GLY A 75 -21.30 -7.55 9.62
C GLY A 75 -20.89 -8.22 8.31
N ASP A 76 -21.19 -9.48 8.19
CA ASP A 76 -21.16 -10.26 6.95
C ASP A 76 -19.86 -10.15 6.11
N GLY A 77 -18.73 -10.26 6.79
CA GLY A 77 -17.42 -10.26 6.14
C GLY A 77 -16.94 -8.88 5.65
N CYS A 78 -17.42 -7.80 6.25
CA CYS A 78 -17.00 -6.44 5.94
C CYS A 78 -16.57 -5.69 7.20
N LEU A 79 -15.63 -4.75 7.06
CA LEU A 79 -15.34 -3.73 8.04
C LEU A 79 -16.39 -2.61 7.90
N VAL A 80 -17.05 -2.24 8.99
CA VAL A 80 -18.14 -1.26 9.05
C VAL A 80 -17.93 -0.31 10.24
N PRO A 81 -18.73 0.75 10.45
CA PRO A 81 -18.53 1.70 11.56
C PRO A 81 -18.34 1.05 12.95
N ALA A 82 -18.97 -0.09 13.21
CA ALA A 82 -18.76 -0.85 14.45
C ALA A 82 -17.31 -1.34 14.65
N SER A 83 -16.52 -1.45 13.56
CA SER A 83 -15.12 -1.86 13.58
C SER A 83 -14.16 -0.75 14.01
N GLU A 84 -14.60 0.52 14.04
CA GLU A 84 -13.74 1.70 14.20
C GLU A 84 -12.76 1.58 15.36
N LYS A 85 -13.26 1.26 16.56
CA LYS A 85 -12.43 1.16 17.76
C LYS A 85 -11.32 0.11 17.64
N ALA A 86 -11.64 -1.06 17.07
CA ALA A 86 -10.67 -2.14 16.90
C ALA A 86 -9.62 -1.77 15.84
N VAL A 87 -10.05 -1.15 14.72
CA VAL A 87 -9.14 -0.65 13.68
C VAL A 87 -8.19 0.39 14.28
N LEU A 88 -8.69 1.45 14.91
CA LEU A 88 -7.84 2.50 15.48
C LEU A 88 -6.84 1.94 16.48
N ARG A 89 -7.26 1.01 17.37
CA ARG A 89 -6.37 0.35 18.32
C ARG A 89 -5.22 -0.40 17.64
N THR A 90 -5.46 -0.99 16.46
CA THR A 90 -4.42 -1.69 15.70
C THR A 90 -3.35 -0.72 15.20
N PHE A 91 -3.71 0.53 14.93
CA PHE A 91 -2.80 1.58 14.44
C PHE A 91 -2.10 2.38 15.54
N GLU A 92 -2.53 2.31 16.82
CA GLU A 92 -1.96 3.12 17.93
C GLU A 92 -0.44 3.01 18.06
N ARG A 93 0.15 1.86 17.74
CA ARG A 93 1.60 1.61 17.86
C ARG A 93 2.28 1.43 16.51
N ALA A 94 1.56 1.62 15.43
CA ALA A 94 2.09 1.44 14.09
C ALA A 94 3.12 2.52 13.74
N ALA A 95 4.28 2.12 13.24
CA ALA A 95 5.25 3.04 12.66
C ALA A 95 4.81 3.53 11.27
N ALA A 96 4.00 2.74 10.58
CA ALA A 96 3.27 3.11 9.36
C ALA A 96 2.07 2.18 9.18
N GLY A 97 1.10 2.60 8.36
CA GLY A 97 -0.08 1.79 8.09
C GLY A 97 -0.45 1.70 6.63
N ILE A 98 -1.37 0.77 6.34
CA ILE A 98 -2.05 0.63 5.04
C ILE A 98 -3.54 0.56 5.32
N PHE A 99 -4.33 1.30 4.55
CA PHE A 99 -5.78 1.22 4.60
C PHE A 99 -6.36 1.01 3.21
N GLY A 100 -7.23 0.00 3.06
CA GLY A 100 -8.05 -0.18 1.89
C GLY A 100 -7.89 -1.46 1.06
N PRO A 101 -6.75 -2.18 1.05
CA PRO A 101 -6.64 -3.42 0.29
C PRO A 101 -7.79 -4.38 0.59
N GLY A 102 -8.58 -4.73 -0.44
CA GLY A 102 -9.70 -5.64 -0.30
C GLY A 102 -10.82 -5.20 0.65
N LEU A 103 -10.95 -3.91 0.93
CA LEU A 103 -11.99 -3.37 1.84
C LEU A 103 -13.40 -3.67 1.35
N GLY A 104 -13.59 -3.77 0.03
CA GLY A 104 -14.89 -3.92 -0.61
C GLY A 104 -15.60 -2.57 -0.79
N LYS A 105 -16.78 -2.63 -1.42
CA LYS A 105 -17.55 -1.43 -1.80
C LYS A 105 -18.82 -1.23 -0.97
N ASP A 106 -18.88 -1.85 0.20
CA ASP A 106 -19.98 -1.65 1.12
C ASP A 106 -20.03 -0.18 1.59
N PRO A 107 -21.18 0.49 1.58
CA PRO A 107 -21.31 1.89 2.00
C PRO A 107 -20.82 2.13 3.43
N GLY A 108 -21.04 1.19 4.36
CA GLY A 108 -20.55 1.25 5.73
C GLY A 108 -19.02 1.15 5.80
N SER A 109 -18.40 0.37 4.88
CA SER A 109 -16.94 0.31 4.77
C SER A 109 -16.34 1.65 4.34
N PHE A 110 -17.01 2.37 3.44
CA PHE A 110 -16.57 3.70 3.03
C PHE A 110 -16.80 4.76 4.12
N GLU A 111 -17.90 4.63 4.90
CA GLU A 111 -18.12 5.49 6.07
C GLU A 111 -17.02 5.27 7.11
N LEU A 112 -16.73 4.02 7.44
CA LEU A 112 -15.62 3.67 8.34
C LEU A 112 -14.28 4.23 7.82
N ALA A 113 -13.98 4.05 6.53
CA ALA A 113 -12.74 4.53 5.93
C ALA A 113 -12.53 6.03 6.18
N ARG A 114 -13.53 6.85 5.89
CA ARG A 114 -13.45 8.31 6.11
C ARG A 114 -13.24 8.64 7.58
N SER A 115 -13.95 7.96 8.48
CA SER A 115 -13.82 8.19 9.92
C SER A 115 -12.44 7.82 10.46
N VAL A 116 -11.93 6.61 10.13
CA VAL A 116 -10.68 6.13 10.73
C VAL A 116 -9.44 6.76 10.09
N VAL A 117 -9.45 6.98 8.76
CA VAL A 117 -8.31 7.61 8.07
C VAL A 117 -8.00 8.98 8.64
N ALA A 118 -9.01 9.78 8.97
CA ALA A 118 -8.83 11.08 9.61
C ALA A 118 -8.21 11.01 11.02
N LYS A 119 -8.42 9.90 11.75
CA LYS A 119 -8.00 9.71 13.15
C LYS A 119 -6.68 8.95 13.31
N ILE A 120 -6.23 8.22 12.30
CA ILE A 120 -4.96 7.49 12.36
C ILE A 120 -3.80 8.49 12.36
N GLU A 121 -2.99 8.48 13.42
CA GLU A 121 -1.85 9.40 13.60
C GLU A 121 -0.55 8.88 12.97
N ALA A 122 -0.51 7.61 12.56
CA ALA A 122 0.65 7.03 11.86
C ALA A 122 0.72 7.49 10.39
N PRO A 123 1.93 7.55 9.78
CA PRO A 123 2.07 7.62 8.32
C PRO A 123 1.25 6.53 7.63
N LEU A 124 0.50 6.87 6.58
CA LEU A 124 -0.51 5.97 6.01
C LEU A 124 -0.40 5.86 4.50
N VAL A 125 -0.41 4.64 4.01
CA VAL A 125 -0.67 4.32 2.59
C VAL A 125 -2.16 4.04 2.43
N ILE A 126 -2.82 4.74 1.52
CA ILE A 126 -4.23 4.50 1.15
C ILE A 126 -4.24 3.93 -0.26
N ASP A 127 -4.83 2.75 -0.41
CA ASP A 127 -4.85 2.01 -1.69
C ASP A 127 -6.22 1.40 -1.96
N ALA A 128 -6.47 1.06 -3.20
CA ALA A 128 -7.63 0.30 -3.65
C ALA A 128 -8.98 0.91 -3.19
N ASP A 129 -9.82 0.13 -2.50
CA ASP A 129 -11.12 0.62 -2.05
C ASP A 129 -11.02 1.68 -0.93
N GLY A 130 -9.88 1.77 -0.26
CA GLY A 130 -9.58 2.89 0.63
C GLY A 130 -9.55 4.23 -0.13
N LEU A 131 -9.03 4.26 -1.35
CA LEU A 131 -9.07 5.44 -2.23
C LEU A 131 -10.51 5.71 -2.71
N ASN A 132 -11.24 4.66 -3.07
CA ASN A 132 -12.61 4.78 -3.56
C ASN A 132 -13.54 5.43 -2.51
N ALA A 133 -13.25 5.28 -1.21
CA ALA A 133 -14.01 5.93 -0.13
C ALA A 133 -13.93 7.47 -0.17
N PHE A 134 -12.91 8.03 -0.85
CA PHE A 134 -12.67 9.46 -1.01
C PHE A 134 -12.95 9.97 -2.43
N ALA A 135 -13.67 9.21 -3.26
CA ALA A 135 -14.09 9.66 -4.59
C ALA A 135 -14.86 11.00 -4.47
N GLY A 136 -14.42 12.04 -5.22
CA GLY A 136 -14.95 13.40 -5.14
C GLY A 136 -14.75 14.12 -3.78
N ARG A 137 -13.87 13.58 -2.91
CA ARG A 137 -13.61 14.09 -1.55
C ARG A 137 -12.12 14.15 -1.22
N LEU A 138 -11.27 14.20 -2.23
CA LEU A 138 -9.82 14.08 -2.08
C LEU A 138 -9.26 15.11 -1.09
N GLY A 139 -9.78 16.33 -1.10
CA GLY A 139 -9.37 17.42 -0.20
C GLY A 139 -9.59 17.14 1.29
N GLU A 140 -10.45 16.17 1.68
CA GLU A 140 -10.63 15.79 3.08
C GLU A 140 -9.33 15.20 3.68
N LEU A 141 -8.47 14.60 2.83
CA LEU A 141 -7.20 14.02 3.26
C LEU A 141 -6.17 15.07 3.67
N ALA A 142 -6.28 16.31 3.19
CA ALA A 142 -5.37 17.40 3.54
C ALA A 142 -5.42 17.79 5.03
N SER A 143 -6.48 17.39 5.73
CA SER A 143 -6.63 17.64 7.18
C SER A 143 -5.79 16.70 8.05
N ARG A 144 -5.19 15.63 7.48
CA ARG A 144 -4.35 14.70 8.24
C ARG A 144 -3.05 15.37 8.67
N SER A 145 -2.68 15.21 9.93
CA SER A 145 -1.40 15.68 10.47
C SER A 145 -0.22 14.76 10.11
N ALA A 146 -0.49 13.46 9.93
CA ALA A 146 0.52 12.47 9.59
C ALA A 146 0.68 12.31 8.06
N PRO A 147 1.89 12.00 7.58
CA PRO A 147 2.14 11.80 6.16
C PRO A 147 1.21 10.77 5.51
N THR A 148 0.75 11.08 4.31
CA THR A 148 -0.13 10.21 3.53
C THR A 148 0.48 9.92 2.17
N ILE A 149 0.40 8.66 1.73
CA ILE A 149 0.76 8.22 0.38
C ILE A 149 -0.48 7.58 -0.25
N LEU A 150 -0.83 8.02 -1.44
CA LEU A 150 -1.92 7.47 -2.24
C LEU A 150 -1.34 6.68 -3.40
N THR A 151 -1.88 5.48 -3.69
CA THR A 151 -1.35 4.59 -4.73
C THR A 151 -2.38 4.30 -5.84
N PRO A 152 -3.01 5.33 -6.47
CA PRO A 152 -4.04 5.11 -7.46
C PRO A 152 -3.48 4.59 -8.80
N HIS A 153 -4.27 3.75 -9.49
CA HIS A 153 -4.19 3.63 -10.94
C HIS A 153 -5.04 4.73 -11.62
N ALA A 154 -4.97 4.88 -12.94
CA ALA A 154 -5.67 5.97 -13.65
C ALA A 154 -7.19 6.01 -13.36
N GLY A 155 -7.86 4.86 -13.29
CA GLY A 155 -9.28 4.80 -12.98
C GLY A 155 -9.62 5.20 -11.53
N GLU A 156 -8.76 4.89 -10.55
CA GLU A 156 -8.91 5.36 -9.16
C GLU A 156 -8.67 6.86 -9.06
N LEU A 157 -7.62 7.36 -9.74
CA LEU A 157 -7.34 8.79 -9.77
C LEU A 157 -8.47 9.59 -10.44
N GLY A 158 -9.05 9.05 -11.52
CA GLY A 158 -10.21 9.64 -12.18
C GLY A 158 -11.40 9.80 -11.23
N ARG A 159 -11.69 8.78 -10.42
CA ARG A 159 -12.75 8.86 -9.38
C ARG A 159 -12.44 9.89 -8.29
N LEU A 160 -11.18 9.97 -7.85
CA LEU A 160 -10.75 10.94 -6.84
C LEU A 160 -10.91 12.38 -7.32
N LEU A 161 -10.54 12.67 -8.57
CA LEU A 161 -10.57 14.00 -9.19
C LEU A 161 -11.86 14.30 -9.95
N GLU A 162 -12.83 13.36 -9.99
CA GLU A 162 -14.06 13.45 -10.78
C GLU A 162 -13.79 13.71 -12.28
N LYS A 163 -12.75 13.05 -12.82
CA LYS A 163 -12.30 13.14 -14.21
C LYS A 163 -12.40 11.79 -14.92
N ASP A 164 -12.53 11.85 -16.24
CA ASP A 164 -12.50 10.63 -17.06
C ASP A 164 -11.13 9.94 -16.98
N PRO A 165 -11.07 8.61 -16.87
CA PRO A 165 -9.81 7.86 -16.89
C PRO A 165 -8.92 8.13 -18.13
N ASP A 166 -9.53 8.40 -19.29
CA ASP A 166 -8.80 8.73 -20.52
C ASP A 166 -8.15 10.12 -20.42
N GLU A 167 -8.82 11.09 -19.77
CA GLU A 167 -8.23 12.40 -19.45
C GLU A 167 -7.03 12.25 -18.51
N ILE A 168 -7.17 11.42 -17.47
CA ILE A 168 -6.04 11.09 -16.59
C ILE A 168 -4.90 10.47 -17.40
N GLY A 169 -5.21 9.53 -18.30
CA GLY A 169 -4.23 8.88 -19.18
C GLY A 169 -3.46 9.86 -20.06
N ALA A 170 -4.16 10.82 -20.67
CA ALA A 170 -3.58 11.85 -21.52
C ALA A 170 -2.73 12.88 -20.74
N HIS A 171 -3.02 13.11 -19.47
CA HIS A 171 -2.40 14.16 -18.64
C HIS A 171 -1.84 13.64 -17.32
N ARG A 172 -1.23 12.44 -17.30
CA ARG A 172 -0.81 11.69 -16.12
C ARG A 172 -0.07 12.55 -15.07
N LEU A 173 0.98 13.27 -15.50
CA LEU A 173 1.79 14.08 -14.60
C LEU A 173 1.00 15.26 -14.00
N ALA A 174 0.21 15.95 -14.82
CA ALA A 174 -0.59 17.07 -14.36
C ALA A 174 -1.63 16.60 -13.33
N SER A 175 -2.35 15.51 -13.62
CA SER A 175 -3.36 14.93 -12.74
C SER A 175 -2.77 14.39 -11.43
N ALA A 176 -1.60 13.73 -11.47
CA ALA A 176 -0.93 13.28 -10.26
C ALA A 176 -0.50 14.45 -9.36
N ARG A 177 0.02 15.54 -9.94
CA ARG A 177 0.40 16.76 -9.21
C ARG A 177 -0.81 17.48 -8.61
N GLU A 178 -1.92 17.54 -9.35
CA GLU A 178 -3.18 18.10 -8.87
C GLU A 178 -3.66 17.35 -7.63
N ALA A 179 -3.78 16.03 -7.73
CA ALA A 179 -4.20 15.18 -6.62
C ALA A 179 -3.26 15.29 -5.41
N ALA A 180 -1.95 15.34 -5.62
CA ALA A 180 -0.99 15.48 -4.54
C ALA A 180 -1.14 16.80 -3.77
N ARG A 181 -1.40 17.90 -4.48
CA ARG A 181 -1.63 19.22 -3.86
C ARG A 181 -2.96 19.28 -3.13
N GLU A 182 -4.02 18.76 -3.73
CA GLU A 182 -5.36 18.75 -3.13
C GLU A 182 -5.41 17.89 -1.87
N ALA A 183 -4.79 16.71 -1.91
CA ALA A 183 -4.74 15.80 -0.77
C ALA A 183 -3.69 16.17 0.28
N GLY A 184 -2.75 17.06 -0.01
CA GLY A 184 -1.57 17.28 0.84
C GLY A 184 -0.73 16.01 1.02
N ALA A 185 -0.63 15.16 -0.01
CA ALA A 185 -0.10 13.80 0.07
C ALA A 185 0.93 13.51 -1.03
N VAL A 186 1.69 12.43 -0.86
CA VAL A 186 2.46 11.84 -1.97
C VAL A 186 1.51 10.97 -2.79
N VAL A 187 1.54 11.12 -4.11
CA VAL A 187 0.77 10.30 -5.06
C VAL A 187 1.71 9.41 -5.85
N VAL A 188 1.40 8.12 -5.88
CA VAL A 188 2.02 7.10 -6.73
C VAL A 188 1.00 6.71 -7.79
N LEU A 189 1.02 7.39 -8.95
CA LEU A 189 0.14 7.06 -10.05
C LEU A 189 0.70 5.84 -10.80
N LYS A 190 0.08 4.68 -10.54
CA LYS A 190 0.47 3.40 -11.12
C LYS A 190 0.32 3.39 -12.65
N GLY A 191 1.25 2.75 -13.33
CA GLY A 191 1.28 2.57 -14.78
C GLY A 191 2.64 2.07 -15.21
N ASP A 192 2.85 1.89 -16.51
CA ASP A 192 4.14 1.47 -17.06
C ASP A 192 5.25 2.47 -16.67
N ASP A 193 4.96 3.74 -16.77
CA ASP A 193 5.75 4.88 -16.30
C ASP A 193 5.24 5.37 -14.93
N THR A 194 5.23 4.56 -13.91
CA THR A 194 4.72 4.95 -12.59
C THR A 194 5.32 6.29 -12.14
N ILE A 195 4.45 7.26 -11.84
CA ILE A 195 4.80 8.61 -11.41
C ILE A 195 4.66 8.74 -9.91
N VAL A 196 5.69 9.24 -9.24
CA VAL A 196 5.66 9.62 -7.83
C VAL A 196 5.77 11.12 -7.72
N THR A 197 4.86 11.78 -6.98
CA THR A 197 4.91 13.23 -6.76
C THR A 197 4.29 13.63 -5.43
N ASP A 198 4.82 14.68 -4.82
CA ASP A 198 4.24 15.38 -3.67
C ASP A 198 3.60 16.74 -4.07
N GLY A 199 3.34 16.91 -5.40
CA GLY A 199 2.85 18.15 -5.97
C GLY A 199 3.97 19.11 -6.42
N THR A 200 5.17 18.98 -5.87
CA THR A 200 6.37 19.78 -6.21
C THR A 200 7.44 18.90 -6.87
N ARG A 201 7.97 17.94 -6.12
CA ARG A 201 8.93 16.95 -6.60
C ARG A 201 8.25 15.92 -7.49
N VAL A 202 8.97 15.41 -8.46
CA VAL A 202 8.49 14.34 -9.35
C VAL A 202 9.62 13.32 -9.56
N ALA A 203 9.27 12.06 -9.53
CA ALA A 203 10.07 10.95 -10.01
C ALA A 203 9.23 10.10 -10.96
N VAL A 204 9.85 9.62 -12.03
CA VAL A 204 9.22 8.70 -12.99
C VAL A 204 10.02 7.42 -13.01
N ASN A 205 9.36 6.28 -12.87
CA ASN A 205 10.00 4.99 -12.95
C ASN A 205 10.27 4.63 -14.42
N ALA A 206 11.54 4.45 -14.76
CA ALA A 206 11.96 4.04 -16.09
C ALA A 206 12.18 2.52 -16.24
N ILE A 207 11.95 1.74 -15.19
CA ILE A 207 12.12 0.29 -15.20
C ILE A 207 10.81 -0.35 -15.65
N SER A 208 10.78 -0.82 -16.90
CA SER A 208 9.63 -1.60 -17.39
C SER A 208 9.59 -2.98 -16.72
N ALA A 209 8.43 -3.39 -16.26
CA ALA A 209 8.20 -4.68 -15.62
C ALA A 209 6.80 -5.24 -15.98
N PRO A 210 6.62 -5.75 -17.22
CA PRO A 210 5.31 -6.25 -17.70
C PRO A 210 4.69 -7.32 -16.80
N ALA A 211 5.51 -8.10 -16.11
CA ALA A 211 5.06 -9.10 -15.13
C ALA A 211 4.21 -8.53 -13.99
N LEU A 212 4.28 -7.23 -13.75
CA LEU A 212 3.44 -6.56 -12.74
C LEU A 212 2.00 -6.30 -13.20
N ALA A 213 1.67 -6.56 -14.46
CA ALA A 213 0.32 -6.42 -15.00
C ALA A 213 -0.59 -7.60 -14.60
N THR A 214 -0.55 -8.01 -13.34
CA THR A 214 -1.37 -9.08 -12.77
C THR A 214 -2.00 -8.63 -11.44
N ALA A 215 -3.13 -9.27 -11.07
CA ALA A 215 -3.86 -8.92 -9.85
C ALA A 215 -3.00 -9.11 -8.59
N GLY A 216 -3.13 -8.18 -7.64
CA GLY A 216 -2.46 -8.24 -6.35
C GLY A 216 -1.08 -7.56 -6.30
N THR A 217 -0.47 -7.22 -7.43
CA THR A 217 0.83 -6.52 -7.45
C THR A 217 0.75 -5.09 -6.89
N GLY A 218 -0.42 -4.45 -6.97
CA GLY A 218 -0.70 -3.18 -6.29
C GLY A 218 -0.64 -3.32 -4.77
N ASP A 219 -1.23 -4.39 -4.22
CA ASP A 219 -1.18 -4.70 -2.79
C ASP A 219 0.28 -4.93 -2.33
N VAL A 220 1.08 -5.60 -3.17
CA VAL A 220 2.52 -5.78 -2.92
C VAL A 220 3.24 -4.43 -2.84
N LEU A 221 2.98 -3.53 -3.79
CA LEU A 221 3.57 -2.17 -3.78
C LEU A 221 3.20 -1.41 -2.51
N SER A 222 1.93 -1.47 -2.09
CA SER A 222 1.45 -0.82 -0.86
C SER A 222 2.15 -1.38 0.38
N GLY A 223 2.33 -2.71 0.45
CA GLY A 223 3.09 -3.37 1.50
C GLY A 223 4.54 -2.90 1.58
N MET A 224 5.23 -2.86 0.43
CA MET A 224 6.62 -2.38 0.35
C MET A 224 6.74 -0.91 0.76
N THR A 225 5.81 -0.06 0.31
CA THR A 225 5.78 1.37 0.62
C THR A 225 5.64 1.60 2.13
N ALA A 226 4.68 0.93 2.76
CA ALA A 226 4.46 1.04 4.20
C ALA A 226 5.65 0.51 5.02
N ALA A 227 6.30 -0.56 4.59
CA ALA A 227 7.50 -1.08 5.25
C ALA A 227 8.65 -0.07 5.22
N LEU A 228 8.86 0.62 4.12
CA LEU A 228 9.89 1.65 3.99
C LEU A 228 9.57 2.89 4.84
N LEU A 229 8.30 3.29 4.91
CA LEU A 229 7.83 4.31 5.86
C LEU A 229 8.08 3.89 7.31
N ALA A 230 7.68 2.67 7.68
CA ALA A 230 7.87 2.16 9.05
C ALA A 230 9.34 2.08 9.46
N ARG A 231 10.25 1.94 8.49
CA ARG A 231 11.70 1.98 8.68
C ARG A 231 12.29 3.40 8.73
N GLY A 232 11.44 4.43 8.63
CA GLY A 232 11.81 5.83 8.83
C GLY A 232 12.24 6.58 7.57
N LEU A 233 11.94 6.09 6.37
CA LEU A 233 12.14 6.88 5.16
C LEU A 233 11.11 8.02 5.08
N GLU A 234 11.57 9.15 4.58
CA GLU A 234 10.70 10.26 4.22
C GLU A 234 9.68 9.82 3.14
N PRO A 235 8.41 10.27 3.18
CA PRO A 235 7.33 9.70 2.36
C PRO A 235 7.60 9.65 0.86
N PHE A 236 8.12 10.73 0.26
CA PHE A 236 8.44 10.74 -1.16
C PHE A 236 9.59 9.77 -1.48
N ALA A 237 10.62 9.71 -0.63
CA ALA A 237 11.73 8.77 -0.80
C ALA A 237 11.28 7.31 -0.61
N ALA A 238 10.37 7.05 0.34
CA ALA A 238 9.79 5.72 0.58
C ALA A 238 8.99 5.25 -0.65
N ALA A 239 8.15 6.12 -1.21
CA ALA A 239 7.39 5.84 -2.43
C ALA A 239 8.30 5.55 -3.64
N CYS A 240 9.31 6.40 -3.87
CA CYS A 240 10.28 6.19 -4.95
C CYS A 240 11.06 4.87 -4.79
N ALA A 241 11.52 4.58 -3.56
CA ALA A 241 12.26 3.35 -3.28
C ALA A 241 11.37 2.11 -3.47
N ALA A 242 10.11 2.17 -3.03
CA ALA A 242 9.15 1.09 -3.21
C ALA A 242 8.87 0.81 -4.69
N VAL A 243 8.63 1.86 -5.49
CA VAL A 243 8.36 1.73 -6.93
C VAL A 243 9.55 1.09 -7.66
N ILE A 244 10.78 1.53 -7.39
CA ILE A 244 11.98 0.95 -8.00
C ILE A 244 12.15 -0.52 -7.57
N ALA A 245 12.05 -0.81 -6.29
CA ALA A 245 12.22 -2.18 -5.79
C ALA A 245 11.10 -3.11 -6.29
N HIS A 246 9.87 -2.62 -6.41
CA HIS A 246 8.74 -3.36 -6.96
C HIS A 246 8.95 -3.71 -8.45
N ALA A 247 9.41 -2.75 -9.26
CA ALA A 247 9.73 -3.00 -10.66
C ALA A 247 10.86 -4.04 -10.81
N ARG A 248 11.92 -3.94 -9.99
CA ARG A 248 13.01 -4.94 -9.95
C ARG A 248 12.48 -6.32 -9.52
N ALA A 249 11.61 -6.38 -8.49
CA ALA A 249 11.01 -7.63 -8.04
C ALA A 249 10.16 -8.29 -9.14
N GLY A 250 9.41 -7.49 -9.92
CA GLY A 250 8.64 -7.98 -11.05
C GLY A 250 9.52 -8.58 -12.16
N ARG A 251 10.65 -7.94 -12.47
CA ARG A 251 11.63 -8.46 -13.45
C ARG A 251 12.31 -9.75 -12.97
N GLU A 252 12.74 -9.76 -11.71
CA GLU A 252 13.33 -10.94 -11.09
C GLU A 252 12.34 -12.12 -11.06
N ALA A 253 11.07 -11.86 -10.70
CA ALA A 253 10.01 -12.85 -10.75
C ALA A 253 9.83 -13.41 -12.17
N ALA A 254 9.79 -12.55 -13.20
CA ALA A 254 9.69 -12.98 -14.60
C ALA A 254 10.87 -13.87 -15.03
N THR A 255 12.07 -13.51 -14.62
CA THR A 255 13.27 -14.30 -14.90
C THR A 255 13.21 -15.68 -14.24
N ARG A 256 12.75 -15.72 -12.97
CA ARG A 256 12.65 -16.97 -12.19
C ARG A 256 11.54 -17.88 -12.69
N VAL A 257 10.39 -17.32 -13.06
CA VAL A 257 9.23 -18.08 -13.59
C VAL A 257 9.45 -18.49 -15.04
N GLY A 258 10.22 -17.70 -15.80
CA GLY A 258 10.55 -17.93 -17.21
C GLY A 258 9.58 -17.31 -18.21
N ALA A 259 8.46 -16.71 -17.76
CA ALA A 259 7.48 -16.04 -18.61
C ALA A 259 6.79 -14.92 -17.81
N PRO A 260 6.81 -13.65 -18.27
CA PRO A 260 6.16 -12.54 -17.58
C PRO A 260 4.66 -12.75 -17.35
N GLU A 261 3.99 -13.40 -18.30
CA GLU A 261 2.54 -13.65 -18.28
C GLU A 261 2.12 -14.70 -17.24
N SER A 262 3.07 -15.47 -16.74
CA SER A 262 2.84 -16.52 -15.74
C SER A 262 3.15 -16.08 -14.31
N VAL A 263 3.66 -14.85 -14.14
CA VAL A 263 3.98 -14.30 -12.82
C VAL A 263 2.72 -13.97 -12.06
N ILE A 264 2.65 -14.41 -10.81
CA ILE A 264 1.60 -14.04 -9.86
C ILE A 264 2.19 -13.13 -8.76
N ALA A 265 1.35 -12.47 -8.00
CA ALA A 265 1.78 -11.57 -6.92
C ALA A 265 2.69 -12.24 -5.88
N GLY A 266 2.49 -13.54 -5.63
CA GLY A 266 3.36 -14.34 -4.75
C GLY A 266 4.81 -14.41 -5.25
N ASP A 267 5.03 -14.54 -6.55
CA ASP A 267 6.37 -14.57 -7.14
C ASP A 267 7.08 -13.21 -6.97
N VAL A 268 6.32 -12.12 -7.10
CA VAL A 268 6.83 -10.77 -6.87
C VAL A 268 7.23 -10.60 -5.40
N ILE A 269 6.39 -11.07 -4.46
CA ILE A 269 6.69 -11.03 -3.02
C ILE A 269 7.98 -11.78 -2.70
N ASP A 270 8.17 -12.98 -3.26
CA ASP A 270 9.38 -13.77 -3.05
C ASP A 270 10.64 -13.14 -3.66
N SER A 271 10.46 -12.26 -4.64
CA SER A 271 11.53 -11.53 -5.31
C SER A 271 11.87 -10.18 -4.66
N ILE A 272 11.12 -9.75 -3.62
CA ILE A 272 11.39 -8.50 -2.89
C ILE A 272 12.79 -8.48 -2.24
N PRO A 273 13.26 -9.54 -1.54
CA PRO A 273 14.51 -9.47 -0.78
C PRO A 273 15.75 -9.10 -1.62
N PRO A 274 16.01 -9.67 -2.80
CA PRO A 274 17.10 -9.21 -3.66
C PRO A 274 16.82 -7.82 -4.26
N ALA A 275 15.59 -7.52 -4.66
CA ALA A 275 15.21 -6.30 -5.36
C ALA A 275 15.32 -5.02 -4.50
N ILE A 276 15.13 -5.14 -3.17
CA ILE A 276 15.18 -3.99 -2.24
C ILE A 276 16.61 -3.61 -1.83
N ARG A 277 17.62 -4.34 -2.28
CA ARG A 277 19.02 -4.01 -2.01
C ARG A 277 19.46 -2.80 -2.86
N PRO A 278 20.34 -1.92 -2.33
CA PRO A 278 20.91 -0.81 -3.12
C PRO A 278 21.64 -1.29 -4.37
N ASP A 279 22.33 -2.42 -4.26
CA ASP A 279 23.10 -3.14 -5.27
C ASP A 279 22.32 -4.28 -5.95
N GLY A 280 20.99 -4.28 -5.80
CA GLY A 280 20.13 -5.26 -6.42
C GLY A 280 20.14 -5.17 -7.96
N PRO A 281 19.68 -6.23 -8.66
CA PRO A 281 19.74 -6.29 -10.12
C PRO A 281 19.01 -5.10 -10.77
N VAL A 282 19.67 -4.48 -11.73
CA VAL A 282 19.18 -3.30 -12.49
C VAL A 282 18.92 -3.68 -13.95
N GLU A 283 19.46 -4.82 -14.40
CA GLU A 283 19.42 -5.28 -15.79
C GLU A 283 18.10 -5.92 -16.20
#